data_fc7f274f12ecd43c923f0f0dd68757b4
#
_entry.id   fc7f274f12ecd43c923f0f0dd68757b4
#
_cell.length_a   1.000
_cell.length_b   1.000
_cell.length_c   1.000
_cell.angle_alpha   90.00
_cell.angle_beta   90.00
_cell.angle_gamma   90.00
#
_symmetry.space_group_name_H-M   'P 1'
#
loop_
_entity.id
_entity.type
_entity.pdbx_description
1 polymer ?
#
loop_
_entity_poly.entity_id
_entity_poly.type
_entity_poly.pdbx_seq_one_letter_code
_entity_poly.pdbx_strand_id
1 'polypeptide(L)'
;MARALRSAWRDTSPRPVLPRPVVRLPFSADTWRRTFYVLLALPVSLVSVPLVLLGRYQAAARLQRGLARTYLGLRIGEPAPRGMAGRVLAHTVLSLPLNLVSLALTVYLWSLVPANLAYPLRPGTMDSYQHSWGGPSLVGAWAVHAAGGVVALFATPWVVKGITWLQGRLTRRLLGVD
;
A
#
# COMPACT_ATOMS: atom_id res chain seq x y z
N MET A 1 24.80 -47.65 -14.70
CA MET A 1 24.02 -46.66 -15.51
C MET A 1 22.58 -46.46 -15.03
N ALA A 2 21.86 -47.44 -14.50
CA ALA A 2 20.46 -47.33 -14.05
C ALA A 2 20.23 -46.59 -12.71
N ARG A 3 21.26 -46.32 -11.88
CA ARG A 3 21.13 -45.57 -10.61
C ARG A 3 21.17 -44.06 -10.79
N ALA A 4 21.85 -43.56 -11.83
CA ALA A 4 21.95 -42.11 -12.09
C ALA A 4 20.67 -41.54 -12.67
N LEU A 5 19.82 -42.31 -13.33
CA LEU A 5 18.55 -41.84 -13.91
C LEU A 5 17.42 -41.75 -12.88
N ARG A 6 17.54 -42.39 -11.70
CA ARG A 6 16.50 -42.32 -10.66
C ARG A 6 16.62 -41.10 -9.74
N SER A 7 17.74 -40.40 -9.74
CA SER A 7 17.91 -39.16 -8.94
C SER A 7 17.41 -37.91 -9.64
N ALA A 8 17.29 -37.92 -10.97
CA ALA A 8 16.87 -36.79 -11.77
C ALA A 8 15.35 -36.50 -11.73
N TRP A 9 14.54 -37.44 -11.26
CA TRP A 9 13.07 -37.31 -11.27
C TRP A 9 12.47 -36.90 -9.94
N ARG A 10 13.28 -36.54 -8.95
CA ARG A 10 12.79 -36.27 -7.58
C ARG A 10 12.52 -34.85 -7.20
N ASP A 11 12.72 -33.85 -8.08
CA ASP A 11 12.63 -32.46 -7.63
C ASP A 11 11.99 -31.44 -8.60
N THR A 12 11.17 -31.89 -9.55
CA THR A 12 10.47 -30.98 -10.47
C THR A 12 8.96 -30.82 -10.20
N SER A 13 8.44 -31.36 -9.10
CA SER A 13 7.07 -31.02 -8.72
C SER A 13 7.05 -29.59 -8.17
N PRO A 14 6.37 -28.64 -8.81
CA PRO A 14 6.18 -27.31 -8.24
C PRO A 14 5.48 -27.49 -6.89
N ARG A 15 6.17 -27.09 -5.81
CA ARG A 15 5.56 -27.10 -4.48
C ARG A 15 4.28 -26.30 -4.57
N PRO A 16 3.11 -26.84 -4.21
CA PRO A 16 1.88 -26.09 -4.24
C PRO A 16 2.06 -24.87 -3.35
N VAL A 17 2.03 -23.68 -3.95
CA VAL A 17 1.99 -22.42 -3.21
C VAL A 17 0.60 -22.35 -2.60
N LEU A 18 0.45 -22.89 -1.39
CA LEU A 18 -0.80 -22.82 -0.66
C LEU A 18 -1.20 -21.33 -0.57
N PRO A 19 -2.42 -20.96 -0.98
CA PRO A 19 -2.90 -19.60 -0.86
C PRO A 19 -2.80 -19.22 0.62
N ARG A 20 -2.07 -18.13 0.90
CA ARG A 20 -1.98 -17.61 2.27
C ARG A 20 -3.38 -17.34 2.76
N PRO A 21 -3.80 -17.89 3.91
CA PRO A 21 -5.16 -17.70 4.39
C PRO A 21 -5.45 -16.19 4.49
N VAL A 22 -6.60 -15.76 3.99
CA VAL A 22 -7.05 -14.35 3.93
C VAL A 22 -6.91 -13.69 5.31
N VAL A 23 -7.14 -14.47 6.37
CA VAL A 23 -7.00 -14.04 7.78
C VAL A 23 -5.61 -13.45 8.11
N ARG A 24 -4.54 -13.83 7.42
CA ARG A 24 -3.19 -13.32 7.67
C ARG A 24 -2.87 -12.03 6.89
N LEU A 25 -3.71 -11.62 5.95
CA LEU A 25 -3.45 -10.46 5.11
C LEU A 25 -3.22 -9.16 5.91
N PRO A 26 -4.09 -8.77 6.88
CA PRO A 26 -3.90 -7.52 7.63
C PRO A 26 -2.59 -7.49 8.42
N PHE A 27 -2.11 -8.66 8.83
CA PHE A 27 -0.92 -8.81 9.68
C PHE A 27 0.34 -9.18 8.88
N SER A 28 0.25 -9.23 7.55
CA SER A 28 1.39 -9.59 6.70
C SER A 28 2.40 -8.45 6.58
N ALA A 29 3.68 -8.80 6.52
CA ALA A 29 4.75 -7.82 6.27
C ALA A 29 4.55 -7.07 4.94
N ASP A 30 3.95 -7.71 3.91
CA ASP A 30 3.66 -7.06 2.63
C ASP A 30 2.64 -5.92 2.79
N THR A 31 1.55 -6.13 3.56
CA THR A 31 0.56 -5.10 3.85
C THR A 31 1.19 -3.90 4.53
N TRP A 32 1.99 -4.12 5.56
CA TRP A 32 2.63 -3.02 6.29
C TRP A 32 3.70 -2.30 5.47
N ARG A 33 4.50 -3.01 4.69
CA ARG A 33 5.45 -2.38 3.75
C ARG A 33 4.73 -1.47 2.76
N ARG A 34 3.61 -1.90 2.20
CA ARG A 34 2.79 -1.08 1.28
C ARG A 34 2.15 0.11 2.00
N THR A 35 1.64 -0.08 3.21
CA THR A 35 1.12 1.01 4.04
C THR A 35 2.19 2.06 4.30
N PHE A 36 3.38 1.65 4.74
CA PHE A 36 4.51 2.57 4.93
C PHE A 36 4.95 3.25 3.63
N TYR A 37 4.92 2.52 2.50
CA TYR A 37 5.15 3.15 1.21
C TYR A 37 4.20 4.33 0.96
N VAL A 38 2.89 4.13 1.15
CA VAL A 38 1.88 5.18 0.94
C VAL A 38 2.11 6.36 1.89
N LEU A 39 2.38 6.10 3.18
CA LEU A 39 2.65 7.14 4.16
C LEU A 39 3.86 8.00 3.80
N LEU A 40 4.90 7.40 3.22
CA LEU A 40 6.15 8.08 2.85
C LEU A 40 6.12 8.66 1.44
N ALA A 41 5.23 8.18 0.55
CA ALA A 41 5.20 8.60 -0.84
C ALA A 41 4.91 10.10 -1.01
N LEU A 42 3.99 10.66 -0.21
CA LEU A 42 3.70 12.10 -0.27
C LEU A 42 4.86 12.95 0.25
N PRO A 43 5.44 12.73 1.44
CA PRO A 43 6.63 13.46 1.89
C PRO A 43 7.78 13.41 0.89
N VAL A 44 8.09 12.23 0.34
CA VAL A 44 9.15 12.05 -0.66
C VAL A 44 8.84 12.82 -1.95
N SER A 45 7.58 12.84 -2.38
CA SER A 45 7.17 13.64 -3.53
C SER A 45 7.31 15.14 -3.28
N LEU A 46 6.93 15.61 -2.10
CA LEU A 46 7.09 17.02 -1.71
C LEU A 46 8.57 17.44 -1.69
N VAL A 47 9.46 16.61 -1.16
CA VAL A 47 10.92 16.85 -1.22
C VAL A 47 11.44 16.81 -2.66
N SER A 48 10.82 16.04 -3.54
CA SER A 48 11.21 15.98 -4.95
C SER A 48 10.89 17.26 -5.71
N VAL A 49 9.88 18.06 -5.30
CA VAL A 49 9.50 19.31 -5.96
C VAL A 49 10.65 20.31 -6.01
N PRO A 50 11.24 20.75 -4.88
CA PRO A 50 12.37 21.70 -4.92
C PRO A 50 13.59 21.13 -5.67
N LEU A 51 13.84 19.82 -5.60
CA LEU A 51 14.91 19.19 -6.37
C LEU A 51 14.68 19.35 -7.88
N VAL A 52 13.45 19.17 -8.33
CA VAL A 52 13.08 19.34 -9.76
C VAL A 52 13.21 20.81 -10.17
N LEU A 53 12.74 21.75 -9.34
CA LEU A 53 12.83 23.20 -9.62
C LEU A 53 14.29 23.67 -9.68
N LEU A 54 15.19 23.06 -8.92
CA LEU A 54 16.64 23.33 -8.94
C LEU A 54 17.39 22.53 -10.02
N GLY A 55 16.68 21.86 -10.95
CA GLY A 55 17.30 21.08 -12.01
C GLY A 55 17.95 19.76 -11.55
N ARG A 56 17.80 19.37 -10.27
CA ARG A 56 18.41 18.15 -9.70
C ARG A 56 17.57 16.90 -9.95
N TYR A 57 17.20 16.68 -11.19
CA TYR A 57 16.28 15.60 -11.64
C TYR A 57 16.76 14.20 -11.21
N GLN A 58 18.06 13.94 -11.28
CA GLN A 58 18.62 12.64 -10.87
C GLN A 58 18.43 12.37 -9.37
N ALA A 59 18.56 13.40 -8.51
CA ALA A 59 18.34 13.27 -7.08
C ALA A 59 16.87 12.97 -6.78
N ALA A 60 15.95 13.71 -7.39
CA ALA A 60 14.50 13.46 -7.26
C ALA A 60 14.13 12.04 -7.72
N ALA A 61 14.63 11.61 -8.89
CA ALA A 61 14.38 10.27 -9.40
C ALA A 61 14.97 9.17 -8.50
N ARG A 62 16.16 9.37 -7.93
CA ARG A 62 16.75 8.41 -6.97
C ARG A 62 15.91 8.24 -5.71
N LEU A 63 15.40 9.33 -5.14
CA LEU A 63 14.52 9.27 -3.96
C LEU A 63 13.25 8.47 -4.25
N GLN A 64 12.56 8.78 -5.33
CA GLN A 64 11.32 8.10 -5.73
C GLN A 64 11.54 6.61 -6.04
N ARG A 65 12.59 6.28 -6.80
CA ARG A 65 12.96 4.89 -7.10
C ARG A 65 13.40 4.14 -5.84
N GLY A 66 14.19 4.80 -4.97
CA GLY A 66 14.64 4.24 -3.70
C GLY A 66 13.47 3.81 -2.83
N LEU A 67 12.48 4.68 -2.66
CA LEU A 67 11.27 4.36 -1.93
C LEU A 67 10.53 3.14 -2.52
N ALA A 68 10.32 3.13 -3.84
CA ALA A 68 9.64 2.03 -4.51
C ALA A 68 10.43 0.71 -4.47
N ARG A 69 11.76 0.74 -4.54
CA ARG A 69 12.61 -0.44 -4.37
C ARG A 69 12.51 -1.01 -2.96
N THR A 70 12.61 -0.15 -1.94
CA THR A 70 12.64 -0.56 -0.53
C THR A 70 11.31 -1.16 -0.09
N TYR A 71 10.22 -0.52 -0.40
CA TYR A 71 8.91 -0.89 0.15
C TYR A 71 8.07 -1.77 -0.79
N LEU A 72 8.17 -1.57 -2.11
CA LEU A 72 7.41 -2.36 -3.09
C LEU A 72 8.24 -3.48 -3.72
N GLY A 73 9.54 -3.55 -3.45
CA GLY A 73 10.43 -4.55 -4.05
C GLY A 73 10.59 -4.41 -5.57
N LEU A 74 10.34 -3.21 -6.12
CA LEU A 74 10.39 -3.00 -7.56
C LEU A 74 11.84 -2.95 -8.05
N ARG A 75 12.15 -3.72 -9.07
CA ARG A 75 13.41 -3.61 -9.82
C ARG A 75 13.24 -2.53 -10.88
N ILE A 76 13.77 -1.34 -10.62
CA ILE A 76 13.69 -0.19 -11.52
C ILE A 76 15.12 0.18 -11.89
N GLY A 77 15.48 0.04 -13.19
CA GLY A 77 16.78 0.42 -13.72
C GLY A 77 16.99 1.94 -13.70
N GLU A 78 18.20 2.39 -14.02
CA GLU A 78 18.47 3.82 -14.19
C GLU A 78 18.07 4.25 -15.59
N PRO A 79 17.21 5.27 -15.75
CA PRO A 79 16.80 5.73 -17.06
C PRO A 79 17.97 6.38 -17.81
N ALA A 80 17.96 6.25 -19.15
CA ALA A 80 18.89 6.96 -19.99
C ALA A 80 18.81 8.49 -19.74
N PRO A 81 19.93 9.22 -19.82
CA PRO A 81 19.96 10.66 -19.55
C PRO A 81 19.02 11.49 -20.46
N ARG A 82 18.79 11.01 -21.70
CA ARG A 82 17.92 11.70 -22.66
C ARG A 82 16.47 11.70 -22.18
N GLY A 83 15.86 12.89 -22.10
CA GLY A 83 14.46 13.07 -21.69
C GLY A 83 14.19 12.86 -20.19
N MET A 84 15.23 12.65 -19.36
CA MET A 84 15.06 12.42 -17.92
C MET A 84 14.31 13.57 -17.24
N ALA A 85 14.64 14.82 -17.56
CA ALA A 85 14.02 15.99 -16.95
C ALA A 85 12.48 15.97 -17.13
N GLY A 86 12.01 15.78 -18.38
CA GLY A 86 10.58 15.70 -18.68
C GLY A 86 9.88 14.54 -18.00
N ARG A 87 10.52 13.36 -17.94
CA ARG A 87 9.96 12.17 -17.28
C ARG A 87 9.86 12.35 -15.76
N VAL A 88 10.88 12.93 -15.13
CA VAL A 88 10.89 13.20 -13.70
C VAL A 88 9.88 14.30 -13.33
N LEU A 89 9.79 15.36 -14.15
CA LEU A 89 8.78 16.39 -13.99
C LEU A 89 7.37 15.80 -14.10
N ALA A 90 7.09 15.03 -15.15
CA ALA A 90 5.80 14.36 -15.32
C ALA A 90 5.48 13.42 -14.14
N HIS A 91 6.46 12.65 -13.67
CA HIS A 91 6.28 11.81 -12.49
C HIS A 91 5.93 12.64 -11.26
N THR A 92 6.67 13.72 -10.99
CA THR A 92 6.44 14.58 -9.82
C THR A 92 5.04 15.21 -9.86
N VAL A 93 4.63 15.75 -11.00
CA VAL A 93 3.29 16.37 -11.18
C VAL A 93 2.17 15.33 -10.99
N LEU A 94 2.29 14.15 -11.59
CA LEU A 94 1.25 13.12 -11.51
C LEU A 94 1.23 12.39 -10.18
N SER A 95 2.39 12.21 -9.54
CA SER A 95 2.47 11.49 -8.27
C SER A 95 1.95 12.30 -7.09
N LEU A 96 2.04 13.62 -7.09
CA LEU A 96 1.58 14.46 -5.98
C LEU A 96 0.10 14.27 -5.66
N PRO A 97 -0.85 14.51 -6.60
CA PRO A 97 -2.27 14.30 -6.31
C PRO A 97 -2.59 12.82 -6.02
N LEU A 98 -1.95 11.90 -6.74
CA LEU A 98 -2.12 10.47 -6.49
C LEU A 98 -1.68 10.09 -5.08
N ASN A 99 -0.53 10.59 -4.60
CA ASN A 99 -0.02 10.29 -3.27
C ASN A 99 -0.85 10.95 -2.18
N LEU A 100 -1.37 12.16 -2.42
CA LEU A 100 -2.28 12.84 -1.47
C LEU A 100 -3.56 12.04 -1.27
N VAL A 101 -4.22 11.66 -2.36
CA VAL A 101 -5.46 10.85 -2.30
C VAL A 101 -5.17 9.47 -1.68
N SER A 102 -4.05 8.85 -2.05
CA SER A 102 -3.64 7.55 -1.51
C SER A 102 -3.41 7.61 0.00
N LEU A 103 -2.72 8.65 0.48
CA LEU A 103 -2.47 8.89 1.90
C LEU A 103 -3.79 9.07 2.66
N ALA A 104 -4.63 9.99 2.20
CA ALA A 104 -5.92 10.28 2.84
C ALA A 104 -6.80 9.03 2.94
N LEU A 105 -6.91 8.28 1.83
CA LEU A 105 -7.71 7.05 1.78
C LEU A 105 -7.11 5.96 2.68
N THR A 106 -5.80 5.77 2.69
CA THR A 106 -5.14 4.76 3.52
C THR A 106 -5.28 5.07 5.01
N VAL A 107 -5.06 6.31 5.41
CA VAL A 107 -5.24 6.75 6.81
C VAL A 107 -6.69 6.59 7.24
N TYR A 108 -7.64 7.02 6.41
CA TYR A 108 -9.06 6.87 6.67
C TYR A 108 -9.45 5.39 6.87
N LEU A 109 -9.09 4.52 5.94
CA LEU A 109 -9.45 3.09 6.01
C LEU A 109 -8.84 2.41 7.23
N TRP A 110 -7.57 2.67 7.56
CA TRP A 110 -6.97 2.13 8.77
C TRP A 110 -7.58 2.70 10.04
N SER A 111 -8.04 3.94 10.06
CA SER A 111 -8.70 4.53 11.22
C SER A 111 -10.09 3.95 11.47
N LEU A 112 -10.78 3.47 10.42
CA LEU A 112 -12.07 2.78 10.58
C LEU A 112 -11.97 1.52 11.44
N VAL A 113 -10.83 0.82 11.40
CA VAL A 113 -10.63 -0.43 12.15
C VAL A 113 -10.74 -0.19 13.66
N PRO A 114 -9.83 0.56 14.31
CA PRO A 114 -9.92 0.80 15.75
C PRO A 114 -11.17 1.59 16.11
N ALA A 115 -11.57 2.54 15.27
CA ALA A 115 -12.77 3.33 15.54
C ALA A 115 -14.03 2.47 15.64
N ASN A 116 -14.18 1.44 14.82
CA ASN A 116 -15.37 0.59 14.85
C ASN A 116 -15.23 -0.58 15.85
N LEU A 117 -14.05 -1.16 16.00
CA LEU A 117 -13.83 -2.21 17.00
C LEU A 117 -13.96 -1.68 18.43
N ALA A 118 -13.48 -0.46 18.68
CA ALA A 118 -13.56 0.23 19.97
C ALA A 118 -14.76 1.20 20.04
N TYR A 119 -15.85 0.91 19.34
CA TYR A 119 -17.03 1.78 19.27
C TYR A 119 -17.51 2.29 20.65
N PRO A 120 -17.62 1.45 21.73
CA PRO A 120 -18.08 1.92 23.02
C PRO A 120 -17.15 2.96 23.70
N LEU A 121 -15.88 3.04 23.25
CA LEU A 121 -14.89 3.96 23.80
C LEU A 121 -14.87 5.31 23.09
N ARG A 122 -15.69 5.51 22.06
CA ARG A 122 -15.76 6.79 21.36
C ARG A 122 -16.44 7.84 22.23
N PRO A 123 -15.94 9.09 22.24
CA PRO A 123 -16.64 10.21 22.88
C PRO A 123 -18.07 10.35 22.33
N GLY A 124 -19.03 10.57 23.21
CA GLY A 124 -20.46 10.75 22.86
C GLY A 124 -21.22 9.47 22.50
N THR A 125 -20.56 8.30 22.47
CA THR A 125 -21.27 7.03 22.17
C THR A 125 -22.33 6.73 23.22
N MET A 126 -22.05 6.97 24.50
CA MET A 126 -23.00 6.68 25.58
C MET A 126 -24.27 7.52 25.52
N ASP A 127 -24.20 8.69 24.89
CA ASP A 127 -25.34 9.59 24.72
C ASP A 127 -26.14 9.32 23.43
N SER A 128 -25.56 8.58 22.47
CA SER A 128 -26.10 8.48 21.12
C SER A 128 -26.30 7.05 20.60
N TYR A 129 -25.82 6.01 21.29
CA TYR A 129 -25.86 4.62 20.78
C TYR A 129 -27.28 4.14 20.47
N GLN A 130 -28.30 4.65 21.17
CA GLN A 130 -29.71 4.27 20.99
C GLN A 130 -30.22 4.59 19.57
N HIS A 131 -29.67 5.63 18.93
CA HIS A 131 -30.01 6.06 17.58
C HIS A 131 -29.00 5.59 16.54
N SER A 132 -28.00 4.82 16.95
CA SER A 132 -26.98 4.30 16.06
C SER A 132 -27.43 3.00 15.39
N TRP A 133 -26.75 2.65 14.30
CA TRP A 133 -26.99 1.36 13.64
C TRP A 133 -26.75 0.21 14.60
N GLY A 134 -27.75 -0.66 14.76
CA GLY A 134 -27.75 -1.75 15.72
C GLY A 134 -28.32 -1.40 17.10
N GLY A 135 -28.76 -0.11 17.32
CA GLY A 135 -29.50 0.25 18.54
C GLY A 135 -30.85 -0.48 18.67
N PRO A 136 -31.57 -0.34 19.80
CA PRO A 136 -31.37 0.60 20.90
C PRO A 136 -30.39 0.13 22.01
N SER A 137 -29.81 -1.07 21.93
CA SER A 137 -28.84 -1.52 22.94
C SER A 137 -27.39 -1.17 22.56
N LEU A 138 -26.56 -0.86 23.55
CA LEU A 138 -25.14 -0.64 23.34
C LEU A 138 -24.45 -1.85 22.70
N VAL A 139 -24.81 -3.06 23.13
CA VAL A 139 -24.28 -4.31 22.57
C VAL A 139 -24.63 -4.47 21.10
N GLY A 140 -25.87 -4.17 20.72
CA GLY A 140 -26.32 -4.22 19.33
C GLY A 140 -25.59 -3.18 18.47
N ALA A 141 -25.53 -1.94 18.93
CA ALA A 141 -24.79 -0.88 18.24
C ALA A 141 -23.30 -1.27 18.07
N TRP A 142 -22.68 -1.76 19.14
CA TRP A 142 -21.29 -2.21 19.06
C TRP A 142 -21.08 -3.39 18.11
N ALA A 143 -21.96 -4.40 18.14
CA ALA A 143 -21.85 -5.56 17.27
C ALA A 143 -21.85 -5.17 15.78
N VAL A 144 -22.76 -4.26 15.39
CA VAL A 144 -22.82 -3.77 13.99
C VAL A 144 -21.57 -2.98 13.59
N HIS A 145 -21.10 -2.08 14.47
CA HIS A 145 -19.87 -1.33 14.22
C HIS A 145 -18.65 -2.24 14.21
N ALA A 146 -18.53 -3.17 15.14
CA ALA A 146 -17.44 -4.14 15.19
C ALA A 146 -17.39 -5.00 13.92
N ALA A 147 -18.54 -5.45 13.41
CA ALA A 147 -18.61 -6.14 12.12
C ALA A 147 -18.07 -5.26 10.98
N GLY A 148 -18.43 -3.99 10.95
CA GLY A 148 -17.86 -3.01 10.00
C GLY A 148 -16.36 -2.85 10.17
N GLY A 149 -15.86 -2.80 11.39
CA GLY A 149 -14.43 -2.74 11.71
C GLY A 149 -13.67 -3.99 11.21
N VAL A 150 -14.25 -5.17 11.38
CA VAL A 150 -13.69 -6.42 10.84
C VAL A 150 -13.66 -6.39 9.32
N VAL A 151 -14.74 -5.97 8.67
CA VAL A 151 -14.76 -5.80 7.19
C VAL A 151 -13.67 -4.83 6.76
N ALA A 152 -13.54 -3.67 7.42
CA ALA A 152 -12.48 -2.70 7.12
C ALA A 152 -11.09 -3.30 7.30
N LEU A 153 -10.86 -4.09 8.37
CA LEU A 153 -9.58 -4.76 8.64
C LEU A 153 -9.13 -5.63 7.46
N PHE A 154 -10.05 -6.38 6.86
CA PHE A 154 -9.73 -7.28 5.74
C PHE A 154 -9.77 -6.60 4.38
N ALA A 155 -10.60 -5.56 4.20
CA ALA A 155 -10.69 -4.84 2.93
C ALA A 155 -9.51 -3.88 2.71
N THR A 156 -9.03 -3.20 3.76
CA THR A 156 -7.96 -2.20 3.67
C THR A 156 -6.69 -2.72 2.98
N PRO A 157 -6.16 -3.93 3.28
CA PRO A 157 -4.99 -4.47 2.58
C PRO A 157 -5.16 -4.58 1.07
N TRP A 158 -6.37 -4.93 0.60
CA TRP A 158 -6.65 -5.02 -0.85
C TRP A 158 -6.66 -3.64 -1.51
N VAL A 159 -7.25 -2.65 -0.85
CA VAL A 159 -7.25 -1.26 -1.36
C VAL A 159 -5.83 -0.71 -1.41
N VAL A 160 -5.05 -0.87 -0.33
CA VAL A 160 -3.64 -0.45 -0.27
C VAL A 160 -2.80 -1.16 -1.35
N LYS A 161 -3.06 -2.44 -1.61
CA LYS A 161 -2.40 -3.19 -2.68
C LYS A 161 -2.72 -2.61 -4.07
N GLY A 162 -3.99 -2.29 -4.33
CA GLY A 162 -4.42 -1.66 -5.59
C GLY A 162 -3.78 -0.28 -5.80
N ILE A 163 -3.80 0.56 -4.77
CA ILE A 163 -3.18 1.89 -4.78
C ILE A 163 -1.67 1.78 -5.07
N THR A 164 -0.96 0.94 -4.32
CA THR A 164 0.50 0.79 -4.49
C THR A 164 0.87 0.14 -5.81
N TRP A 165 0.01 -0.69 -6.38
CA TRP A 165 0.18 -1.19 -7.74
C TRP A 165 0.13 -0.05 -8.78
N LEU A 166 -0.85 0.86 -8.64
CA LEU A 166 -0.98 2.02 -9.53
C LEU A 166 0.24 2.96 -9.41
N GLN A 167 0.63 3.30 -8.18
CA GLN A 167 1.81 4.13 -7.89
C GLN A 167 3.10 3.48 -8.43
N GLY A 168 3.26 2.18 -8.23
CA GLY A 168 4.40 1.43 -8.75
C GLY A 168 4.42 1.35 -10.28
N ARG A 169 3.25 1.27 -10.92
CA ARG A 169 3.13 1.33 -12.39
C ARG A 169 3.54 2.69 -12.94
N LEU A 170 3.10 3.78 -12.29
CA LEU A 170 3.50 5.14 -12.66
C LEU A 170 5.02 5.32 -12.55
N THR A 171 5.59 4.88 -11.42
CA THR A 171 7.04 4.98 -11.17
C THR A 171 7.85 4.17 -12.21
N ARG A 172 7.44 2.94 -12.52
CA ARG A 172 8.12 2.14 -13.56
C ARG A 172 8.05 2.78 -14.93
N ARG A 173 6.89 3.28 -15.34
CA ARG A 173 6.71 3.89 -16.67
C ARG A 173 7.51 5.17 -16.88
N LEU A 174 7.59 6.01 -15.85
CA LEU A 174 8.22 7.32 -15.96
C LEU A 174 9.67 7.34 -15.49
N LEU A 175 10.03 6.55 -14.49
CA LEU A 175 11.36 6.54 -13.89
C LEU A 175 12.15 5.24 -14.15
N GLY A 176 11.56 4.28 -14.83
CA GLY A 176 12.23 3.04 -15.23
C GLY A 176 12.91 3.15 -16.60
N VAL A 177 13.70 2.11 -16.94
CA VAL A 177 14.18 1.81 -18.30
C VAL A 177 13.16 0.85 -18.90
N ASP A 178 12.70 1.12 -20.11
CA ASP A 178 12.01 0.15 -20.94
C ASP A 178 13.04 -0.81 -21.50
#